data_f55348a3934be1241c8c0cec08ded452
#
_entry.id   f55348a3934be1241c8c0cec08ded452
#
_cell.length_a   1.000
_cell.length_b   1.000
_cell.length_c   1.000
_cell.angle_alpha   90.00
_cell.angle_beta   90.00
_cell.angle_gamma   90.00
#
_symmetry.space_group_name_H-M   'P 1'
#
loop_
_entity.id
_entity.type
_entity.pdbx_description
1 polymer ?
#
loop_
_entity_poly.entity_id
_entity_poly.type
_entity_poly.pdbx_seq_one_letter_code
_entity_poly.pdbx_strand_id
1 'polypeptide(L)'
;MNDAARSTFAPHLMRVADVRGETPDVRTLRLDFVDPGIASSLEWRAGQFGHVSVFGAGESVLTIANPPSRGGHVECTFRDIGKVTGSLGSLSVGQVVGFRGPYGNCFPLSEWRGRDLAFVGGGIGMAAVAAPLRFVLDNRADFGDVLVLNGARTVADLVYKAEMREWERIEGVRVVRTVDPGGEAPGWDGEVGLIPDVFERLRPEPDGRIVVVCGPPIMLRFMLVALDRLGFPPEHVVTTLENKMKCGVGLCGRCNVGRFFVCLDGPVITAAKLRSLPADL
;
A
#
# COMPACT_ATOMS: atom_id res chain seq x y z
N MET A 1 -28.49 -19.74 17.39
CA MET A 1 -29.14 -18.59 16.73
C MET A 1 -28.53 -18.51 15.34
N ASN A 2 -29.38 -18.56 14.30
CA ASN A 2 -28.96 -18.66 12.91
C ASN A 2 -27.97 -17.56 12.55
N ASP A 3 -26.82 -17.99 12.07
CA ASP A 3 -25.86 -17.20 11.33
C ASP A 3 -26.50 -16.88 9.95
N ALA A 4 -27.45 -15.96 9.96
CA ALA A 4 -28.02 -15.44 8.74
C ALA A 4 -26.85 -14.81 7.97
N ALA A 5 -26.54 -15.32 6.78
CA ALA A 5 -25.49 -14.87 5.91
C ALA A 5 -25.39 -13.34 5.95
N ARG A 6 -24.39 -12.82 6.64
CA ARG A 6 -24.21 -11.37 6.83
C ARG A 6 -24.06 -10.75 5.45
N SER A 7 -24.85 -9.75 5.14
CA SER A 7 -24.77 -9.08 3.85
C SER A 7 -23.34 -8.62 3.59
N THR A 8 -22.81 -8.91 2.40
CA THR A 8 -21.48 -8.46 1.94
C THR A 8 -21.29 -6.94 2.06
N PHE A 9 -22.39 -6.20 2.22
CA PHE A 9 -22.40 -4.74 2.38
C PHE A 9 -22.53 -4.28 3.83
N ALA A 10 -22.81 -5.19 4.77
CA ALA A 10 -22.89 -4.84 6.19
C ALA A 10 -21.46 -4.67 6.76
N PRO A 11 -21.08 -3.47 7.25
CA PRO A 11 -19.75 -3.28 7.80
C PRO A 11 -19.59 -4.00 9.15
N HIS A 12 -18.39 -4.47 9.41
CA HIS A 12 -17.95 -4.84 10.76
C HIS A 12 -17.66 -3.56 11.53
N LEU A 13 -18.08 -3.51 12.79
CA LEU A 13 -17.73 -2.40 13.67
C LEU A 13 -16.29 -2.55 14.12
N MET A 14 -15.54 -1.47 14.01
CA MET A 14 -14.15 -1.40 14.45
C MET A 14 -13.94 -0.19 15.36
N ARG A 15 -13.08 -0.35 16.33
CA ARG A 15 -12.69 0.71 17.25
C ARG A 15 -11.33 1.25 16.88
N VAL A 16 -11.18 2.56 16.83
CA VAL A 16 -9.87 3.20 16.69
C VAL A 16 -9.05 2.91 17.95
N ALA A 17 -7.99 2.11 17.79
CA ALA A 17 -7.09 1.72 18.87
C ALA A 17 -5.85 2.62 18.93
N ASP A 18 -5.41 3.16 17.79
CA ASP A 18 -4.27 4.07 17.70
C ASP A 18 -4.42 5.02 16.50
N VAL A 19 -3.84 6.22 16.66
CA VAL A 19 -3.80 7.26 15.63
C VAL A 19 -2.37 7.79 15.53
N ARG A 20 -1.68 7.53 14.43
CA ARG A 20 -0.31 8.02 14.18
C ARG A 20 -0.30 9.08 13.08
N GLY A 21 0.30 10.23 13.37
CA GLY A 21 0.62 11.22 12.34
C GLY A 21 1.90 10.81 11.60
N GLU A 22 1.80 10.56 10.32
CA GLU A 22 2.96 10.23 9.49
C GLU A 22 3.59 11.48 8.87
N THR A 23 2.73 12.35 8.36
CA THR A 23 3.07 13.67 7.79
C THR A 23 2.02 14.69 8.24
N PRO A 24 2.13 15.99 7.91
CA PRO A 24 1.11 16.97 8.25
C PRO A 24 -0.31 16.59 7.77
N ASP A 25 -0.41 15.86 6.64
CA ASP A 25 -1.68 15.50 5.99
C ASP A 25 -1.89 13.97 5.83
N VAL A 26 -0.96 13.14 6.34
CA VAL A 26 -1.08 11.67 6.30
C VAL A 26 -1.15 11.10 7.70
N ARG A 27 -2.09 10.20 7.90
CA ARG A 27 -2.32 9.50 9.18
C ARG A 27 -2.42 8.01 8.97
N THR A 28 -1.99 7.26 9.96
CA THR A 28 -2.23 5.82 10.09
C THR A 28 -3.19 5.58 11.24
N LEU A 29 -4.29 4.87 10.99
CA LEU A 29 -5.20 4.37 12.02
C LEU A 29 -4.99 2.88 12.21
N ARG A 30 -4.89 2.45 13.46
CA ARG A 30 -5.08 1.07 13.87
C ARG A 30 -6.52 0.88 14.30
N LEU A 31 -7.18 -0.10 13.71
CA LEU A 31 -8.59 -0.41 13.91
C LEU A 31 -8.73 -1.84 14.44
N ASP A 32 -9.18 -1.98 15.67
CA ASP A 32 -9.45 -3.28 16.29
C ASP A 32 -10.92 -3.66 16.09
N PHE A 33 -11.20 -4.94 15.80
CA PHE A 33 -12.58 -5.42 15.67
C PHE A 33 -13.31 -5.36 17.02
N VAL A 34 -14.53 -4.83 17.01
CA VAL A 34 -15.38 -4.81 18.21
C VAL A 34 -15.87 -6.22 18.57
N ASP A 35 -16.08 -7.05 17.56
CA ASP A 35 -16.44 -8.46 17.71
C ASP A 35 -15.17 -9.34 17.72
N PRO A 36 -14.83 -9.99 18.85
CA PRO A 36 -13.67 -10.87 18.95
C PRO A 36 -13.73 -12.08 18.02
N GLY A 37 -14.92 -12.57 17.67
CA GLY A 37 -15.10 -13.67 16.73
C GLY A 37 -14.67 -13.29 15.32
N ILE A 38 -14.93 -12.03 14.92
CA ILE A 38 -14.46 -11.50 13.64
C ILE A 38 -12.95 -11.28 13.69
N ALA A 39 -12.42 -10.73 14.79
CA ALA A 39 -10.97 -10.51 14.96
C ALA A 39 -10.15 -11.81 14.76
N SER A 40 -10.69 -12.94 15.18
CA SER A 40 -10.03 -14.25 15.07
C SER A 40 -10.27 -14.99 13.75
N SER A 41 -11.33 -14.66 13.02
CA SER A 41 -11.75 -15.38 11.81
C SER A 41 -11.53 -14.62 10.50
N LEU A 42 -11.44 -13.28 10.55
CA LEU A 42 -11.23 -12.49 9.34
C LEU A 42 -9.76 -12.57 8.92
N GLU A 43 -9.54 -13.18 7.78
CA GLU A 43 -8.23 -13.27 7.16
C GLU A 43 -8.14 -12.32 5.96
N TRP A 44 -6.96 -11.74 5.74
CA TRP A 44 -6.65 -10.96 4.54
C TRP A 44 -5.26 -11.33 4.02
N ARG A 45 -4.96 -10.87 2.83
CA ARG A 45 -3.65 -11.02 2.20
C ARG A 45 -3.09 -9.65 1.83
N ALA A 46 -1.77 -9.50 1.86
CA ALA A 46 -1.10 -8.26 1.49
C ALA A 46 -1.47 -7.82 0.06
N GLY A 47 -1.89 -6.57 -0.09
CA GLY A 47 -2.40 -6.00 -1.33
C GLY A 47 -3.92 -5.81 -1.34
N GLN A 48 -4.65 -6.51 -0.48
CA GLN A 48 -6.09 -6.31 -0.34
C GLN A 48 -6.43 -4.98 0.32
N PHE A 49 -7.66 -4.54 0.11
CA PHE A 49 -8.22 -3.29 0.63
C PHE A 49 -9.57 -3.51 1.29
N GLY A 50 -10.04 -2.50 1.99
CA GLY A 50 -11.38 -2.45 2.52
C GLY A 50 -12.02 -1.07 2.34
N HIS A 51 -13.30 -0.98 2.62
CA HIS A 51 -14.00 0.28 2.75
C HIS A 51 -14.10 0.62 4.23
N VAL A 52 -13.60 1.76 4.62
CA VAL A 52 -13.73 2.30 5.98
C VAL A 52 -14.82 3.37 5.98
N SER A 53 -15.85 3.17 6.81
CA SER A 53 -17.02 4.04 6.90
C SER A 53 -16.95 4.90 8.14
N VAL A 54 -17.07 6.21 7.98
CA VAL A 54 -17.36 7.13 9.09
C VAL A 54 -18.85 7.43 9.05
N PHE A 55 -19.57 7.07 10.11
CA PHE A 55 -21.02 7.24 10.19
C PHE A 55 -21.41 8.72 10.05
N GLY A 56 -22.27 9.00 9.10
CA GLY A 56 -22.68 10.38 8.74
C GLY A 56 -21.78 11.09 7.73
N ALA A 57 -20.58 10.58 7.44
CA ALA A 57 -19.66 11.17 6.45
C ALA A 57 -19.60 10.39 5.14
N GLY A 58 -19.57 9.05 5.20
CA GLY A 58 -19.48 8.16 4.05
C GLY A 58 -18.41 7.09 4.18
N GLU A 59 -17.99 6.51 3.05
CA GLU A 59 -16.96 5.47 2.96
C GLU A 59 -15.78 5.92 2.11
N SER A 60 -14.58 5.47 2.48
CA SER A 60 -13.36 5.57 1.67
C SER A 60 -12.75 4.19 1.48
N VAL A 61 -12.22 3.94 0.28
CA VAL A 61 -11.44 2.75 -0.04
C VAL A 61 -10.02 2.96 0.48
N LEU A 62 -9.56 2.07 1.34
CA LEU A 62 -8.23 2.14 1.93
C LEU A 62 -7.54 0.78 1.86
N THR A 63 -6.28 0.78 1.50
CA THR A 63 -5.43 -0.41 1.54
C THR A 63 -5.24 -0.87 2.98
N ILE A 64 -5.26 -2.19 3.21
CA ILE A 64 -4.86 -2.78 4.49
C ILE A 64 -3.33 -2.74 4.54
N ALA A 65 -2.78 -1.89 5.39
CA ALA A 65 -1.34 -1.60 5.43
C ALA A 65 -0.54 -2.56 6.32
N ASN A 66 -1.19 -3.30 7.23
CA ASN A 66 -0.53 -4.33 8.01
C ASN A 66 -0.57 -5.70 7.31
N PRO A 67 0.49 -6.52 7.46
CA PRO A 67 0.50 -7.86 6.90
C PRO A 67 -0.41 -8.82 7.69
N PRO A 68 -0.85 -9.93 7.07
CA PRO A 68 -1.68 -10.93 7.74
C PRO A 68 -0.99 -11.59 8.95
N SER A 69 0.35 -11.64 8.96
CA SER A 69 1.15 -12.11 10.11
C SER A 69 0.89 -11.31 11.39
N ARG A 70 0.43 -10.07 11.27
CA ARG A 70 0.05 -9.17 12.37
C ARG A 70 -1.46 -9.05 12.46
N GLY A 71 -2.16 -10.20 12.55
CA GLY A 71 -3.62 -10.29 12.54
C GLY A 71 -4.32 -9.63 13.73
N GLY A 72 -5.66 -9.76 13.77
CA GLY A 72 -6.50 -9.24 14.85
C GLY A 72 -6.89 -7.76 14.75
N HIS A 73 -6.26 -7.01 13.85
CA HIS A 73 -6.58 -5.60 13.61
C HIS A 73 -6.29 -5.22 12.16
N VAL A 74 -6.83 -4.10 11.72
CA VAL A 74 -6.54 -3.52 10.40
C VAL A 74 -5.82 -2.18 10.60
N GLU A 75 -4.71 -1.97 9.90
CA GLU A 75 -4.08 -0.65 9.77
C GLU A 75 -4.43 -0.05 8.40
N CYS A 76 -4.80 1.22 8.41
CA CYS A 76 -5.04 1.99 7.19
C CYS A 76 -4.26 3.30 7.26
N THR A 77 -3.44 3.57 6.24
CA THR A 77 -2.74 4.84 6.08
C THR A 77 -3.36 5.60 4.93
N PHE A 78 -3.72 6.85 5.17
CA PHE A 78 -4.44 7.67 4.19
C PHE A 78 -4.03 9.14 4.29
N ARG A 79 -4.26 9.86 3.19
CA ARG A 79 -4.09 11.31 3.14
C ARG A 79 -5.43 11.99 3.43
N ASP A 80 -5.40 13.00 4.26
CA ASP A 80 -6.55 13.84 4.62
C ASP A 80 -6.81 14.91 3.53
N ILE A 81 -7.56 14.54 2.50
CA ILE A 81 -7.83 15.41 1.32
C ILE A 81 -9.29 15.52 0.94
N GLY A 82 -10.19 14.78 1.57
CA GLY A 82 -11.60 14.75 1.20
C GLY A 82 -12.53 14.69 2.39
N LYS A 83 -13.86 14.76 2.15
CA LYS A 83 -14.85 14.74 3.21
C LYS A 83 -14.69 13.53 4.15
N VAL A 84 -14.56 12.33 3.59
CA VAL A 84 -14.48 11.10 4.38
C VAL A 84 -13.11 10.96 5.04
N THR A 85 -12.03 11.20 4.28
CA THR A 85 -10.67 11.15 4.83
C THR A 85 -10.42 12.26 5.86
N GLY A 86 -11.02 13.46 5.71
CA GLY A 86 -11.02 14.50 6.74
C GLY A 86 -11.74 14.06 8.01
N SER A 87 -12.89 13.39 7.87
CA SER A 87 -13.59 12.82 9.01
C SER A 87 -12.79 11.68 9.66
N LEU A 88 -12.09 10.84 8.89
CA LEU A 88 -11.17 9.83 9.42
C LEU A 88 -9.99 10.47 10.15
N GLY A 89 -9.42 11.54 9.58
CA GLY A 89 -8.28 12.27 10.16
C GLY A 89 -8.60 12.97 11.49
N SER A 90 -9.89 13.27 11.75
CA SER A 90 -10.37 13.87 12.99
C SER A 90 -10.74 12.85 14.09
N LEU A 91 -10.65 11.55 13.79
CA LEU A 91 -10.99 10.51 14.77
C LEU A 91 -9.97 10.46 15.90
N SER A 92 -10.49 10.11 17.09
CA SER A 92 -9.72 9.86 18.30
C SER A 92 -9.82 8.40 18.71
N VAL A 93 -8.87 7.95 19.52
CA VAL A 93 -8.89 6.60 20.11
C VAL A 93 -10.21 6.36 20.85
N GLY A 94 -10.78 5.18 20.67
CA GLY A 94 -12.06 4.76 21.23
C GLY A 94 -13.28 4.96 20.33
N GLN A 95 -13.20 5.84 19.33
CA GLN A 95 -14.30 6.04 18.38
C GLN A 95 -14.51 4.82 17.48
N VAL A 96 -15.73 4.67 16.97
CA VAL A 96 -16.14 3.51 16.19
C VAL A 96 -16.38 3.89 14.73
N VAL A 97 -15.86 3.04 13.83
CA VAL A 97 -16.02 3.13 12.39
C VAL A 97 -16.58 1.81 11.85
N GLY A 98 -17.02 1.80 10.61
CA GLY A 98 -17.37 0.57 9.89
C GLY A 98 -16.23 0.12 9.00
N PHE A 99 -16.03 -1.19 8.86
CA PHE A 99 -15.12 -1.79 7.90
C PHE A 99 -15.82 -2.90 7.12
N ARG A 100 -15.72 -2.88 5.82
CA ARG A 100 -16.16 -3.99 4.96
C ARG A 100 -15.05 -4.35 3.97
N GLY A 101 -14.78 -5.61 3.88
CA GLY A 101 -13.66 -6.23 3.18
C GLY A 101 -13.23 -7.49 3.92
N PRO A 102 -12.06 -8.09 3.58
CA PRO A 102 -11.12 -7.63 2.56
C PRO A 102 -11.63 -7.87 1.14
N TYR A 103 -11.23 -7.01 0.20
CA TYR A 103 -11.58 -7.10 -1.21
C TYR A 103 -10.33 -7.08 -2.09
N GLY A 104 -10.49 -7.48 -3.35
CA GLY A 104 -9.43 -7.51 -4.34
C GLY A 104 -8.52 -8.72 -4.25
N ASN A 105 -7.59 -8.79 -5.20
CA ASN A 105 -6.52 -9.78 -5.23
C ASN A 105 -5.36 -9.40 -4.27
N CYS A 106 -4.26 -10.10 -4.32
CA CYS A 106 -3.12 -9.91 -3.42
C CYS A 106 -1.79 -10.04 -4.16
N PHE A 107 -0.71 -9.60 -3.52
CA PHE A 107 0.64 -9.90 -3.95
C PHE A 107 0.92 -11.41 -3.78
N PRO A 108 1.52 -12.07 -4.78
CA PRO A 108 1.82 -13.51 -4.74
C PRO A 108 3.12 -13.77 -3.95
N LEU A 109 3.15 -13.39 -2.68
CA LEU A 109 4.36 -13.41 -1.83
C LEU A 109 4.96 -14.80 -1.66
N SER A 110 4.15 -15.87 -1.74
CA SER A 110 4.63 -17.25 -1.69
C SER A 110 5.48 -17.63 -2.93
N GLU A 111 5.19 -17.02 -4.10
CA GLU A 111 5.93 -17.23 -5.33
C GLU A 111 7.25 -16.45 -5.36
N TRP A 112 7.41 -15.48 -4.47
CA TRP A 112 8.58 -14.61 -4.38
C TRP A 112 9.63 -15.10 -3.38
N ARG A 113 9.39 -16.22 -2.71
CA ARG A 113 10.37 -16.82 -1.80
C ARG A 113 11.70 -17.11 -2.50
N GLY A 114 12.79 -16.82 -1.82
CA GLY A 114 14.15 -16.93 -2.36
C GLY A 114 14.55 -15.83 -3.36
N ARG A 115 13.61 -14.93 -3.73
CA ARG A 115 13.87 -13.85 -4.70
C ARG A 115 14.35 -12.59 -3.98
N ASP A 116 15.18 -11.82 -4.68
CA ASP A 116 15.48 -10.45 -4.32
C ASP A 116 14.28 -9.55 -4.60
N LEU A 117 14.04 -8.58 -3.73
CA LEU A 117 12.86 -7.72 -3.82
C LEU A 117 13.27 -6.24 -3.78
N ALA A 118 12.55 -5.41 -4.53
CA ALA A 118 12.63 -3.97 -4.40
C ALA A 118 11.23 -3.39 -4.17
N PHE A 119 11.07 -2.62 -3.11
CA PHE A 119 9.82 -1.93 -2.76
C PHE A 119 10.02 -0.43 -2.94
N VAL A 120 9.26 0.15 -3.87
CA VAL A 120 9.39 1.55 -4.27
C VAL A 120 8.08 2.29 -3.99
N GLY A 121 8.12 3.23 -3.08
CA GLY A 121 6.96 4.04 -2.70
C GLY A 121 7.17 5.52 -2.93
N GLY A 122 6.21 6.18 -3.60
CA GLY A 122 6.19 7.63 -3.79
C GLY A 122 5.10 8.31 -2.98
N GLY A 123 5.47 9.13 -1.98
CA GLY A 123 4.52 9.77 -1.08
C GLY A 123 3.61 8.76 -0.39
N ILE A 124 2.29 8.98 -0.45
CA ILE A 124 1.29 8.06 0.13
C ILE A 124 1.25 6.68 -0.54
N GLY A 125 1.80 6.53 -1.75
CA GLY A 125 1.94 5.21 -2.41
C GLY A 125 2.73 4.20 -1.58
N MET A 126 3.58 4.66 -0.66
CA MET A 126 4.26 3.79 0.29
C MET A 126 3.28 2.99 1.17
N ALA A 127 2.06 3.48 1.42
CA ALA A 127 1.04 2.76 2.17
C ALA A 127 0.56 1.48 1.46
N ALA A 128 0.46 1.51 0.13
CA ALA A 128 0.09 0.34 -0.67
C ALA A 128 1.21 -0.73 -0.69
N VAL A 129 2.45 -0.30 -0.50
CA VAL A 129 3.64 -1.16 -0.47
C VAL A 129 3.93 -1.70 0.95
N ALA A 130 3.37 -1.07 1.98
CA ALA A 130 3.68 -1.39 3.38
C ALA A 130 3.35 -2.83 3.78
N ALA A 131 2.15 -3.33 3.42
CA ALA A 131 1.74 -4.68 3.82
C ALA A 131 2.64 -5.78 3.24
N PRO A 132 2.94 -5.83 1.92
CA PRO A 132 3.87 -6.83 1.37
C PRO A 132 5.30 -6.64 1.90
N LEU A 133 5.79 -5.41 2.05
CA LEU A 133 7.11 -5.15 2.64
C LEU A 133 7.20 -5.68 4.08
N ARG A 134 6.27 -5.30 4.96
CA ARG A 134 6.24 -5.76 6.35
C ARG A 134 6.13 -7.27 6.45
N PHE A 135 5.36 -7.93 5.57
CA PHE A 135 5.31 -9.39 5.50
C PHE A 135 6.67 -10.00 5.18
N VAL A 136 7.38 -9.44 4.20
CA VAL A 136 8.74 -9.89 3.82
C VAL A 136 9.73 -9.70 4.97
N LEU A 137 9.64 -8.58 5.68
CA LEU A 137 10.49 -8.31 6.83
C LEU A 137 10.18 -9.22 8.04
N ASP A 138 8.89 -9.54 8.27
CA ASP A 138 8.47 -10.49 9.31
C ASP A 138 8.93 -11.94 9.00
N ASN A 139 9.16 -12.26 7.72
CA ASN A 139 9.62 -13.57 7.24
C ASN A 139 10.97 -13.46 6.51
N ARG A 140 11.88 -12.67 7.03
CA ARG A 140 13.10 -12.22 6.36
C ARG A 140 13.93 -13.35 5.75
N ALA A 141 14.07 -14.47 6.45
CA ALA A 141 14.87 -15.62 6.03
C ALA A 141 14.33 -16.33 4.76
N ASP A 142 13.06 -16.10 4.41
CA ASP A 142 12.43 -16.71 3.23
C ASP A 142 12.75 -15.96 1.92
N PHE A 143 13.39 -14.79 1.98
CA PHE A 143 13.59 -13.90 0.83
C PHE A 143 15.07 -13.54 0.65
N GLY A 144 15.46 -13.18 -0.56
CA GLY A 144 16.77 -12.62 -0.90
C GLY A 144 16.94 -11.18 -0.39
N ASP A 145 17.82 -10.40 -1.01
CA ASP A 145 18.07 -9.01 -0.62
C ASP A 145 16.84 -8.12 -0.86
N VAL A 146 16.61 -7.21 0.08
CA VAL A 146 15.47 -6.27 0.04
C VAL A 146 15.98 -4.84 -0.13
N LEU A 147 15.59 -4.20 -1.22
CA LEU A 147 15.77 -2.77 -1.43
C LEU A 147 14.44 -2.05 -1.13
N VAL A 148 14.47 -1.06 -0.25
CA VAL A 148 13.34 -0.15 0.00
C VAL A 148 13.71 1.24 -0.49
N LEU A 149 12.99 1.79 -1.44
CA LEU A 149 13.15 3.17 -1.90
C LEU A 149 11.86 3.95 -1.60
N ASN A 150 11.95 4.89 -0.67
CA ASN A 150 10.85 5.79 -0.32
C ASN A 150 11.20 7.21 -0.70
N GLY A 151 10.36 7.83 -1.53
CA GLY A 151 10.56 9.21 -1.97
C GLY A 151 9.34 10.10 -1.73
N ALA A 152 9.60 11.38 -1.51
CA ALA A 152 8.58 12.40 -1.33
C ALA A 152 9.07 13.76 -1.86
N ARG A 153 8.19 14.75 -1.89
CA ARG A 153 8.58 16.12 -2.29
C ARG A 153 9.55 16.74 -1.31
N THR A 154 9.28 16.57 -0.02
CA THR A 154 10.11 17.10 1.07
C THR A 154 10.35 16.06 2.14
N VAL A 155 11.31 16.29 3.02
CA VAL A 155 11.56 15.43 4.18
C VAL A 155 10.33 15.32 5.10
N ALA A 156 9.54 16.39 5.21
CA ALA A 156 8.31 16.38 5.99
C ALA A 156 7.25 15.40 5.43
N ASP A 157 7.21 15.22 4.10
CA ASP A 157 6.24 14.41 3.37
C ASP A 157 6.58 12.92 3.29
N LEU A 158 7.76 12.51 3.79
CA LEU A 158 8.12 11.09 3.85
C LEU A 158 7.20 10.35 4.84
N VAL A 159 6.58 9.27 4.38
CA VAL A 159 5.73 8.41 5.21
C VAL A 159 6.57 7.33 5.87
N TYR A 160 6.18 6.85 7.06
CA TYR A 160 6.85 5.78 7.83
C TYR A 160 8.32 6.07 8.22
N LYS A 161 8.66 7.32 8.50
CA LYS A 161 10.02 7.73 8.87
C LYS A 161 10.61 6.95 10.05
N ALA A 162 9.81 6.63 11.05
CA ALA A 162 10.24 5.86 12.21
C ALA A 162 10.54 4.40 11.83
N GLU A 163 9.61 3.77 11.11
CA GLU A 163 9.76 2.37 10.68
C GLU A 163 10.95 2.19 9.73
N MET A 164 11.20 3.15 8.83
CA MET A 164 12.36 3.07 7.93
C MET A 164 13.69 2.98 8.70
N ARG A 165 13.83 3.69 9.82
CA ARG A 165 15.02 3.60 10.67
C ARG A 165 15.17 2.23 11.36
N GLU A 166 14.06 1.55 11.60
CA GLU A 166 14.05 0.18 12.12
C GLU A 166 14.44 -0.81 11.01
N TRP A 167 13.88 -0.62 9.80
CA TRP A 167 14.18 -1.48 8.64
C TRP A 167 15.65 -1.40 8.22
N GLU A 168 16.30 -0.24 8.34
CA GLU A 168 17.75 -0.05 8.06
C GLU A 168 18.66 -0.95 8.93
N ARG A 169 18.17 -1.44 10.06
CA ARG A 169 18.93 -2.30 10.99
C ARG A 169 18.78 -3.78 10.70
N ILE A 170 17.88 -4.14 9.78
CA ILE A 170 17.60 -5.54 9.43
C ILE A 170 18.65 -6.01 8.42
N GLU A 171 19.31 -7.12 8.69
CA GLU A 171 20.30 -7.71 7.77
C GLU A 171 19.69 -8.03 6.41
N GLY A 172 20.42 -7.72 5.32
CA GLY A 172 19.97 -7.90 3.94
C GLY A 172 18.85 -6.93 3.53
N VAL A 173 18.62 -5.84 4.28
CA VAL A 173 17.69 -4.77 3.93
C VAL A 173 18.45 -3.47 3.71
N ARG A 174 18.32 -2.92 2.51
CA ARG A 174 18.83 -1.59 2.17
C ARG A 174 17.69 -0.61 2.04
N VAL A 175 17.65 0.41 2.89
CA VAL A 175 16.67 1.49 2.82
C VAL A 175 17.31 2.73 2.19
N VAL A 176 16.65 3.29 1.19
CA VAL A 176 17.03 4.54 0.53
C VAL A 176 15.87 5.51 0.64
N ARG A 177 16.14 6.68 1.16
CA ARG A 177 15.18 7.79 1.26
C ARG A 177 15.59 8.86 0.27
N THR A 178 14.64 9.41 -0.47
CA THR A 178 14.90 10.51 -1.40
C THR A 178 13.86 11.61 -1.29
N VAL A 179 14.29 12.83 -1.56
CA VAL A 179 13.37 13.99 -1.71
C VAL A 179 13.62 14.67 -3.04
N ASP A 180 12.60 15.33 -3.57
CA ASP A 180 12.75 16.12 -4.78
C ASP A 180 13.80 17.23 -4.57
N PRO A 181 14.52 17.67 -5.61
CA PRO A 181 15.46 18.79 -5.49
C PRO A 181 14.78 20.03 -4.89
N GLY A 182 15.36 20.57 -3.81
CA GLY A 182 14.79 21.66 -3.03
C GLY A 182 13.86 21.22 -1.89
N GLY A 183 13.65 19.92 -1.71
CA GLY A 183 12.85 19.35 -0.61
C GLY A 183 13.66 18.94 0.61
N GLU A 184 14.99 19.14 0.59
CA GLU A 184 15.91 18.82 1.67
C GLU A 184 15.67 19.70 2.90
N ALA A 185 15.88 19.13 4.08
CA ALA A 185 15.93 19.86 5.33
C ALA A 185 17.37 19.92 5.87
N PRO A 186 17.71 20.84 6.77
CA PRO A 186 19.01 20.86 7.43
C PRO A 186 19.32 19.49 8.08
N GLY A 187 20.50 18.94 7.77
CA GLY A 187 20.91 17.62 8.25
C GLY A 187 20.31 16.44 7.49
N TRP A 188 19.72 16.67 6.32
CA TRP A 188 19.26 15.58 5.45
C TRP A 188 20.45 14.71 5.00
N ASP A 189 20.32 13.39 5.23
CA ASP A 189 21.35 12.37 4.97
C ASP A 189 20.92 11.37 3.88
N GLY A 190 19.74 11.57 3.27
CA GLY A 190 19.24 10.75 2.17
C GLY A 190 19.63 11.28 0.79
N GLU A 191 19.11 10.63 -0.24
CA GLU A 191 19.28 11.03 -1.63
C GLU A 191 18.49 12.31 -1.96
N VAL A 192 18.92 13.00 -3.02
CA VAL A 192 18.19 14.09 -3.63
C VAL A 192 17.97 13.75 -5.10
N GLY A 193 16.71 13.75 -5.50
CA GLY A 193 16.30 13.43 -6.86
C GLY A 193 14.94 12.73 -6.93
N LEU A 194 14.38 12.72 -8.13
CA LEU A 194 13.14 11.99 -8.38
C LEU A 194 13.36 10.48 -8.25
N ILE A 195 12.37 9.78 -7.77
CA ILE A 195 12.43 8.32 -7.50
C ILE A 195 12.97 7.54 -8.72
N PRO A 196 12.52 7.76 -9.98
CA PRO A 196 13.05 7.03 -11.12
C PRO A 196 14.56 7.25 -11.32
N ASP A 197 15.03 8.49 -11.19
CA ASP A 197 16.44 8.83 -11.37
C ASP A 197 17.32 8.22 -10.27
N VAL A 198 16.82 8.23 -9.03
CA VAL A 198 17.51 7.58 -7.90
C VAL A 198 17.56 6.08 -8.12
N PHE A 199 16.47 5.45 -8.55
CA PHE A 199 16.43 4.02 -8.84
C PHE A 199 17.42 3.63 -9.96
N GLU A 200 17.50 4.44 -11.05
CA GLU A 200 18.50 4.23 -12.11
C GLU A 200 19.93 4.37 -11.59
N ARG A 201 20.22 5.31 -10.67
CA ARG A 201 21.56 5.44 -10.04
C ARG A 201 21.90 4.27 -9.14
N LEU A 202 20.92 3.73 -8.42
CA LEU A 202 21.10 2.55 -7.56
C LEU A 202 21.43 1.29 -8.36
N ARG A 203 20.98 1.20 -9.62
CA ARG A 203 21.18 0.10 -10.56
C ARG A 203 21.01 -1.28 -9.92
N PRO A 204 19.87 -1.58 -9.28
CA PRO A 204 19.68 -2.93 -8.76
C PRO A 204 19.68 -3.94 -9.89
N GLU A 205 20.33 -5.10 -9.66
CA GLU A 205 20.37 -6.17 -10.64
C GLU A 205 18.94 -6.67 -10.97
N PRO A 206 18.57 -6.78 -12.26
CA PRO A 206 17.22 -7.18 -12.68
C PRO A 206 17.01 -8.70 -12.64
N ASP A 207 18.09 -9.50 -12.66
CA ASP A 207 17.98 -10.95 -12.74
C ASP A 207 17.26 -11.52 -11.50
N GLY A 208 16.11 -12.13 -11.77
CA GLY A 208 15.31 -12.74 -10.73
C GLY A 208 14.64 -11.77 -9.75
N ARG A 209 14.96 -10.50 -9.71
CA ARG A 209 14.40 -9.52 -8.76
C ARG A 209 12.97 -9.13 -9.12
N ILE A 210 12.11 -9.02 -8.10
CA ILE A 210 10.76 -8.46 -8.21
C ILE A 210 10.77 -7.01 -7.73
N VAL A 211 10.14 -6.11 -8.50
CA VAL A 211 9.97 -4.71 -8.12
C VAL A 211 8.49 -4.43 -7.87
N VAL A 212 8.18 -4.02 -6.65
CA VAL A 212 6.84 -3.50 -6.28
C VAL A 212 6.91 -1.99 -6.26
N VAL A 213 6.12 -1.32 -7.08
CA VAL A 213 6.13 0.14 -7.18
C VAL A 213 4.74 0.73 -7.05
N CYS A 214 4.59 1.73 -6.18
CA CYS A 214 3.34 2.48 -6.04
C CYS A 214 3.61 3.96 -5.77
N GLY A 215 2.83 4.83 -6.40
CA GLY A 215 2.97 6.27 -6.25
C GLY A 215 2.12 7.02 -7.27
N PRO A 216 2.28 8.35 -7.38
CA PRO A 216 1.53 9.15 -8.34
C PRO A 216 1.67 8.61 -9.78
N PRO A 217 0.63 8.71 -10.63
CA PRO A 217 0.66 8.18 -12.00
C PRO A 217 1.87 8.66 -12.81
N ILE A 218 2.26 9.91 -12.66
CA ILE A 218 3.44 10.45 -13.35
C ILE A 218 4.74 9.77 -12.90
N MET A 219 4.91 9.50 -11.60
CA MET A 219 6.05 8.76 -11.08
C MET A 219 6.06 7.33 -11.63
N LEU A 220 4.93 6.63 -11.59
CA LEU A 220 4.82 5.27 -12.11
C LEU A 220 5.20 5.20 -13.59
N ARG A 221 4.73 6.16 -14.41
CA ARG A 221 5.07 6.26 -15.84
C ARG A 221 6.58 6.33 -16.06
N PHE A 222 7.29 7.20 -15.34
CA PHE A 222 8.75 7.32 -15.47
C PHE A 222 9.48 6.13 -14.86
N MET A 223 8.97 5.55 -13.76
CA MET A 223 9.53 4.31 -13.19
C MET A 223 9.48 3.14 -14.18
N LEU A 224 8.37 2.96 -14.90
CA LEU A 224 8.27 1.90 -15.91
C LEU A 224 9.31 2.07 -17.02
N VAL A 225 9.57 3.33 -17.44
CA VAL A 225 10.63 3.62 -18.43
C VAL A 225 12.02 3.31 -17.85
N ALA A 226 12.28 3.70 -16.60
CA ALA A 226 13.55 3.42 -15.94
C ALA A 226 13.79 1.90 -15.77
N LEU A 227 12.76 1.16 -15.38
CA LEU A 227 12.80 -0.29 -15.23
C LEU A 227 13.07 -1.00 -16.57
N ASP A 228 12.44 -0.54 -17.66
CA ASP A 228 12.70 -1.07 -19.01
C ASP A 228 14.17 -0.84 -19.44
N ARG A 229 14.71 0.36 -19.18
CA ARG A 229 16.13 0.67 -19.47
C ARG A 229 17.10 -0.19 -18.67
N LEU A 230 16.74 -0.53 -17.44
CA LEU A 230 17.54 -1.40 -16.57
C LEU A 230 17.37 -2.88 -16.90
N GLY A 231 16.46 -3.25 -17.81
CA GLY A 231 16.26 -4.63 -18.28
C GLY A 231 15.34 -5.46 -17.39
N PHE A 232 14.50 -4.84 -16.56
CA PHE A 232 13.52 -5.58 -15.76
C PHE A 232 12.41 -6.17 -16.64
N PRO A 233 12.15 -7.49 -16.59
CA PRO A 233 11.00 -8.07 -17.26
C PRO A 233 9.69 -7.47 -16.73
N PRO A 234 8.73 -7.10 -17.58
CA PRO A 234 7.49 -6.46 -17.15
C PRO A 234 6.62 -7.37 -16.24
N GLU A 235 6.82 -8.69 -16.27
CA GLU A 235 6.21 -9.66 -15.36
C GLU A 235 6.79 -9.58 -13.95
N HIS A 236 8.02 -9.10 -13.79
CA HIS A 236 8.68 -8.91 -12.50
C HIS A 236 8.42 -7.52 -11.88
N VAL A 237 7.74 -6.64 -12.60
CA VAL A 237 7.34 -5.32 -12.11
C VAL A 237 5.88 -5.35 -11.73
N VAL A 238 5.58 -5.11 -10.47
CA VAL A 238 4.24 -5.18 -9.90
C VAL A 238 3.84 -3.83 -9.34
N THR A 239 2.63 -3.40 -9.62
CA THR A 239 2.05 -2.15 -9.11
C THR A 239 0.64 -2.37 -8.57
N THR A 240 0.05 -1.33 -8.03
CA THR A 240 -1.37 -1.34 -7.63
C THR A 240 -2.14 -0.29 -8.41
N LEU A 241 -3.34 -0.65 -8.84
CA LEU A 241 -4.27 0.26 -9.48
C LEU A 241 -5.25 0.85 -8.48
N GLU A 242 -5.48 2.15 -8.61
CA GLU A 242 -6.56 2.84 -7.91
C GLU A 242 -7.62 3.27 -8.90
N ASN A 243 -8.89 3.10 -8.55
CA ASN A 243 -10.00 3.65 -9.29
C ASN A 243 -11.18 3.91 -8.34
N LYS A 244 -12.11 4.78 -8.77
CA LYS A 244 -13.31 5.08 -7.99
C LYS A 244 -14.11 3.81 -7.75
N MET A 245 -14.34 3.44 -6.50
CA MET A 245 -15.07 2.25 -6.11
C MET A 245 -16.31 2.61 -5.28
N LYS A 246 -17.32 1.71 -5.33
CA LYS A 246 -18.50 1.78 -4.48
C LYS A 246 -18.84 0.42 -3.86
N CYS A 247 -19.06 -0.62 -4.67
CA CYS A 247 -19.45 -1.93 -4.13
C CYS A 247 -18.27 -2.74 -3.56
N GLY A 248 -17.12 -2.71 -4.21
CA GLY A 248 -15.94 -3.53 -3.85
C GLY A 248 -16.01 -4.99 -4.32
N VAL A 249 -17.12 -5.41 -4.94
CA VAL A 249 -17.46 -6.81 -5.25
C VAL A 249 -17.95 -7.02 -6.69
N GLY A 250 -17.51 -6.18 -7.63
CA GLY A 250 -17.77 -6.35 -9.07
C GLY A 250 -19.19 -6.01 -9.58
N LEU A 251 -20.09 -5.53 -8.71
CA LEU A 251 -21.51 -5.35 -9.09
C LEU A 251 -21.82 -4.02 -9.76
N CYS A 252 -21.14 -2.92 -9.39
CA CYS A 252 -21.56 -1.58 -9.81
C CYS A 252 -20.86 -1.07 -11.07
N GLY A 253 -19.81 -1.73 -11.56
CA GLY A 253 -19.02 -1.31 -12.73
C GLY A 253 -18.23 -0.02 -12.55
N ARG A 254 -18.15 0.55 -11.32
CA ARG A 254 -17.52 1.86 -11.10
C ARG A 254 -16.01 1.86 -11.20
N CYS A 255 -15.38 0.73 -10.87
CA CYS A 255 -13.93 0.59 -10.82
C CYS A 255 -13.35 -0.10 -12.07
N ASN A 256 -14.14 -0.25 -13.15
CA ASN A 256 -13.66 -0.94 -14.33
C ASN A 256 -12.65 -0.08 -15.13
N VAL A 257 -11.71 -0.77 -15.75
CA VAL A 257 -10.78 -0.26 -16.76
C VAL A 257 -10.90 -1.21 -17.95
N GLY A 258 -11.70 -0.82 -18.94
CA GLY A 258 -12.13 -1.76 -19.96
C GLY A 258 -12.90 -2.94 -19.34
N ARG A 259 -12.38 -4.16 -19.53
CA ARG A 259 -12.96 -5.38 -18.93
C ARG A 259 -12.37 -5.76 -17.57
N PHE A 260 -11.38 -5.02 -17.08
CA PHE A 260 -10.71 -5.26 -15.82
C PHE A 260 -11.44 -4.51 -14.70
N PHE A 261 -11.90 -5.24 -13.69
CA PHE A 261 -12.53 -4.67 -12.50
C PHE A 261 -11.49 -4.60 -11.37
N VAL A 262 -11.04 -3.41 -11.00
CA VAL A 262 -10.01 -3.24 -9.97
C VAL A 262 -10.38 -3.93 -8.65
N CYS A 263 -11.66 -3.99 -8.29
CA CYS A 263 -12.10 -4.65 -7.07
C CYS A 263 -12.18 -6.18 -7.13
N LEU A 264 -12.05 -6.80 -8.31
CA LEU A 264 -12.06 -8.25 -8.48
C LEU A 264 -10.72 -8.76 -9.02
N ASP A 265 -10.27 -8.17 -10.15
CA ASP A 265 -9.09 -8.61 -10.90
C ASP A 265 -7.80 -7.96 -10.36
N GLY A 266 -7.94 -6.85 -9.62
CA GLY A 266 -6.89 -6.06 -8.98
C GLY A 266 -7.09 -5.99 -7.46
N PRO A 267 -6.46 -5.03 -6.77
CA PRO A 267 -5.69 -3.90 -7.31
C PRO A 267 -4.28 -4.27 -7.79
N VAL A 268 -3.72 -5.40 -7.37
CA VAL A 268 -2.35 -5.81 -7.69
C VAL A 268 -2.27 -6.27 -9.14
N ILE A 269 -1.34 -5.72 -9.90
CA ILE A 269 -1.19 -5.97 -11.32
C ILE A 269 0.29 -5.90 -11.74
N THR A 270 0.71 -6.75 -12.69
CA THR A 270 2.04 -6.65 -13.28
C THR A 270 2.08 -5.55 -14.35
N ALA A 271 3.27 -5.00 -14.62
CA ALA A 271 3.45 -4.04 -15.71
C ALA A 271 3.08 -4.65 -17.08
N ALA A 272 3.32 -5.95 -17.27
CA ALA A 272 2.89 -6.66 -18.47
C ALA A 272 1.37 -6.59 -18.66
N LYS A 273 0.61 -6.87 -17.60
CA LYS A 273 -0.85 -6.79 -17.63
C LYS A 273 -1.33 -5.34 -17.74
N LEU A 274 -0.71 -4.41 -17.01
CA LEU A 274 -1.03 -2.97 -17.08
C LEU A 274 -0.95 -2.43 -18.50
N ARG A 275 0.10 -2.80 -19.26
CA ARG A 275 0.30 -2.40 -20.67
C ARG A 275 -0.78 -2.97 -21.61
N SER A 276 -1.49 -4.01 -21.22
CA SER A 276 -2.59 -4.59 -21.99
C SER A 276 -3.95 -3.92 -21.74
N LEU A 277 -4.04 -3.05 -20.76
CA LEU A 277 -5.25 -2.28 -20.46
C LEU A 277 -5.37 -1.06 -21.40
N PRO A 278 -6.59 -0.51 -21.56
CA PRO A 278 -6.79 0.74 -22.31
C PRO A 278 -5.90 1.88 -21.79
N ALA A 279 -5.40 2.70 -22.71
CA ALA A 279 -4.45 3.78 -22.39
C ALA A 279 -5.03 4.97 -21.61
N ASP A 280 -6.30 4.96 -21.28
CA ASP A 280 -7.03 6.05 -20.61
C ASP A 280 -6.87 6.02 -19.06
N LEU A 281 -5.75 5.51 -18.57
CA LEU A 281 -5.39 5.45 -17.14
C LEU A 281 -4.46 6.59 -16.73
#